data_b400cf1dd5e882548f81bdd56a8167e9
#
_entry.id   b400cf1dd5e882548f81bdd56a8167e9
#
_cell.length_a   1.000
_cell.length_b   1.000
_cell.length_c   1.000
_cell.angle_alpha   90.00
_cell.angle_beta   90.00
_cell.angle_gamma   90.00
#
_symmetry.space_group_name_H-M   'P 1'
#
loop_
_entity.id
_entity.type
_entity.pdbx_description
1 polymer ?
#
loop_
_entity_poly.entity_id
_entity_poly.type
_entity_poly.pdbx_seq_one_letter_code
_entity_poly.pdbx_strand_id
1 'polypeptide(L)'
;HPFLPYERNVTTAEINLGRYFGYNHKARVGFEWEKKTFSNDEDTLEYYYIAPQGSYIYDTRDIYRDPSKGILIVQGFYSHVEFDSDKQNLWWSQSYSFYHSLVKRKRKLTAAFNVSYLTAFGDVDEVWVSWLGGVKTVRGWSIPNSTIYTNVDNAYRFGNHFAIISTELRQTIIPTSVFTTDLFNWKQEYGLSAIAFVDVGFINRERKKLFGELPMAGIGFGFRIPAPMIGTIGLDYGWGYRSSSGYPVLGAGKSRC
;
A
#
# COMPACT_ATOMS: atom_id res chain seq x y z
N HIS A 1 4.78 14.40 24.32
CA HIS A 1 5.43 15.49 23.58
C HIS A 1 5.04 15.39 22.11
N PRO A 2 4.25 16.30 21.59
CA PRO A 2 3.84 16.19 20.22
C PRO A 2 4.89 16.86 19.33
N PHE A 3 5.56 16.04 18.45
CA PHE A 3 5.82 16.43 17.08
C PHE A 3 6.87 17.53 16.84
N LEU A 4 7.99 17.46 17.56
CA LEU A 4 9.21 18.10 17.10
C LEU A 4 9.73 17.36 15.85
N PRO A 5 10.42 18.03 14.92
CA PRO A 5 11.01 17.38 13.76
C PRO A 5 12.17 16.47 14.20
N TYR A 6 11.83 15.22 14.52
CA TYR A 6 12.81 14.19 14.77
C TYR A 6 13.30 13.58 13.47
N GLU A 7 14.59 13.41 13.33
CA GLU A 7 15.14 12.47 12.37
C GLU A 7 14.82 11.04 12.83
N ARG A 8 14.27 10.25 11.93
CA ARG A 8 13.94 8.87 12.20
C ARG A 8 14.92 7.94 11.49
N ASN A 9 15.68 7.18 12.26
CA ASN A 9 16.50 6.09 11.78
C ASN A 9 15.89 4.76 12.20
N VAL A 10 15.84 3.81 11.26
CA VAL A 10 15.32 2.47 11.51
C VAL A 10 16.35 1.46 11.05
N THR A 11 16.75 0.56 11.95
CA THR A 11 17.60 -0.58 11.65
C THR A 11 16.80 -1.85 11.88
N THR A 12 16.71 -2.71 10.88
CA THR A 12 15.95 -3.95 10.96
C THR A 12 16.83 -5.14 10.59
N ALA A 13 16.56 -6.27 11.25
CA ALA A 13 17.08 -7.57 10.87
C ALA A 13 15.92 -8.57 10.87
N GLU A 14 15.71 -9.25 9.75
CA GLU A 14 14.54 -10.09 9.53
C GLU A 14 14.96 -11.50 9.11
N ILE A 15 14.30 -12.51 9.67
CA ILE A 15 14.40 -13.90 9.23
C ILE A 15 12.99 -14.43 8.91
N ASN A 16 12.83 -15.00 7.73
CA ASN A 16 11.55 -15.53 7.28
C ASN A 16 11.72 -16.93 6.73
N LEU A 17 10.79 -17.80 7.09
CA LEU A 17 10.62 -19.13 6.54
C LEU A 17 9.27 -19.21 5.81
N GLY A 18 9.28 -19.67 4.57
CA GLY A 18 8.07 -19.78 3.78
C GLY A 18 7.97 -21.11 3.04
N ARG A 19 6.72 -21.58 2.87
CA ARG A 19 6.42 -22.81 2.15
C ARG A 19 5.25 -22.61 1.20
N TYR A 20 5.35 -23.23 0.04
CA TYR A 20 4.24 -23.39 -0.88
C TYR A 20 3.46 -24.66 -0.55
N PHE A 21 2.13 -24.57 -0.57
CA PHE A 21 1.20 -25.68 -0.44
C PHE A 21 0.42 -25.81 -1.76
N GLY A 22 0.92 -26.64 -2.66
CA GLY A 22 0.45 -26.65 -4.04
C GLY A 22 0.88 -25.41 -4.83
N TYR A 23 0.15 -25.10 -5.91
CA TYR A 23 0.50 -24.01 -6.83
C TYR A 23 0.03 -22.63 -6.36
N ASN A 24 -1.07 -22.57 -5.63
CA ASN A 24 -1.78 -21.33 -5.37
C ASN A 24 -1.62 -20.81 -3.94
N HIS A 25 -1.11 -21.61 -3.03
CA HIS A 25 -1.05 -21.29 -1.61
C HIS A 25 0.39 -21.13 -1.14
N LYS A 26 0.64 -20.06 -0.41
CA LYS A 26 1.94 -19.80 0.23
C LYS A 26 1.70 -19.30 1.65
N ALA A 27 2.40 -19.90 2.61
CA ALA A 27 2.46 -19.36 3.97
C ALA A 27 3.91 -19.01 4.31
N ARG A 28 4.07 -17.98 5.13
CA ARG A 28 5.35 -17.52 5.65
C ARG A 28 5.18 -17.14 7.11
N VAL A 29 6.19 -17.48 7.91
CA VAL A 29 6.33 -17.03 9.29
C VAL A 29 7.74 -16.48 9.48
N GLY A 30 7.90 -15.53 10.37
CA GLY A 30 9.20 -14.92 10.59
C GLY A 30 9.25 -14.09 11.86
N PHE A 31 10.42 -13.58 12.11
CA PHE A 31 10.72 -12.64 13.17
C PHE A 31 11.54 -11.51 12.60
N GLU A 32 11.19 -10.31 13.03
CA GLU A 32 11.94 -9.10 12.75
C GLU A 32 12.42 -8.52 14.08
N TRP A 33 13.69 -8.16 14.11
CA TRP A 33 14.23 -7.31 15.15
C TRP A 33 14.34 -5.90 14.58
N GLU A 34 13.88 -4.94 15.34
CA GLU A 34 13.84 -3.55 14.92
C GLU A 34 14.37 -2.62 16.02
N LYS A 35 15.30 -1.75 15.62
CA LYS A 35 15.73 -0.60 16.44
C LYS A 35 15.24 0.66 15.74
N LYS A 36 14.46 1.47 16.45
CA LYS A 36 14.06 2.81 16.01
C LYS A 36 14.75 3.85 16.86
N THR A 37 15.40 4.81 16.20
CA THR A 37 16.02 5.97 16.86
C THR A 37 15.31 7.21 16.33
N PHE A 38 14.80 8.01 17.23
CA PHE A 38 14.26 9.35 16.96
C PHE A 38 15.18 10.36 17.61
N SER A 39 15.83 11.19 16.81
CA SER A 39 16.76 12.20 17.31
C SER A 39 16.38 13.60 16.86
N ASN A 40 16.54 14.56 17.73
CA ASN A 40 16.57 16.00 17.45
C ASN A 40 17.82 16.59 18.09
N ASP A 41 17.99 17.91 17.98
CA ASP A 41 19.17 18.61 18.52
C ASP A 41 19.28 18.54 20.06
N GLU A 42 18.22 18.16 20.78
CA GLU A 42 18.14 18.15 22.23
C GLU A 42 18.07 16.75 22.83
N ASP A 43 17.38 15.79 22.15
CA ASP A 43 17.07 14.48 22.68
C ASP A 43 17.19 13.36 21.65
N THR A 44 17.52 12.16 22.13
CA THR A 44 17.50 10.92 21.34
C THR A 44 16.67 9.87 22.08
N LEU A 45 15.65 9.35 21.41
CA LEU A 45 14.79 8.27 21.90
C LEU A 45 15.07 7.01 21.11
N GLU A 46 15.34 5.91 21.79
CA GLU A 46 15.57 4.60 21.19
C GLU A 46 14.51 3.61 21.63
N TYR A 47 14.01 2.85 20.68
CA TYR A 47 13.03 1.78 20.92
C TYR A 47 13.52 0.49 20.27
N TYR A 48 13.40 -0.60 21.00
CA TYR A 48 13.80 -1.93 20.57
C TYR A 48 12.58 -2.85 20.56
N TYR A 49 12.35 -3.50 19.43
CA TYR A 49 11.19 -4.36 19.24
C TYR A 49 11.61 -5.73 18.70
N ILE A 50 10.86 -6.75 19.10
CA ILE A 50 10.73 -7.99 18.36
C ILE A 50 9.35 -8.00 17.72
N ALA A 51 9.31 -8.33 16.44
CA ALA A 51 8.09 -8.41 15.67
C ALA A 51 7.93 -9.81 15.06
N PRO A 52 7.30 -10.74 15.79
CA PRO A 52 6.85 -11.98 15.17
C PRO A 52 5.82 -11.66 14.09
N GLN A 53 5.97 -12.29 12.92
CA GLN A 53 5.14 -12.03 11.77
C GLN A 53 4.75 -13.30 11.03
N GLY A 54 3.62 -13.23 10.34
CA GLY A 54 3.18 -14.30 9.48
C GLY A 54 2.35 -13.79 8.34
N SER A 55 2.35 -14.51 7.23
CA SER A 55 1.52 -14.18 6.08
C SER A 55 1.03 -15.42 5.37
N TYR A 56 -0.16 -15.29 4.78
CA TYR A 56 -0.75 -16.29 3.91
C TYR A 56 -1.18 -15.63 2.60
N ILE A 57 -0.85 -16.29 1.50
CA ILE A 57 -1.16 -15.83 0.14
C ILE A 57 -1.89 -16.94 -0.60
N TYR A 58 -3.03 -16.60 -1.19
CA TYR A 58 -3.72 -17.40 -2.19
C TYR A 58 -3.74 -16.65 -3.50
N ASP A 59 -3.15 -17.23 -4.55
CA ASP A 59 -2.94 -16.57 -5.84
C ASP A 59 -3.33 -17.50 -6.99
N THR A 60 -4.39 -17.12 -7.70
CA THR A 60 -4.89 -17.79 -8.92
C THR A 60 -4.78 -16.93 -10.16
N ARG A 61 -4.04 -15.81 -10.08
CA ARG A 61 -3.86 -14.91 -11.20
C ARG A 61 -3.18 -15.61 -12.38
N ASP A 62 -3.63 -15.27 -13.58
CA ASP A 62 -3.05 -15.81 -14.82
C ASP A 62 -1.63 -15.32 -15.07
N ILE A 63 -1.33 -14.07 -14.74
CA ILE A 63 -0.02 -13.44 -14.90
C ILE A 63 0.29 -12.61 -13.65
N TYR A 64 1.47 -12.78 -13.09
CA TYR A 64 1.84 -12.11 -11.85
C TYR A 64 1.90 -10.58 -11.98
N ARG A 65 2.50 -10.06 -13.07
CA ARG A 65 2.78 -8.63 -13.23
C ARG A 65 1.61 -7.82 -13.79
N ASP A 66 0.82 -8.39 -14.69
CA ASP A 66 -0.32 -7.74 -15.33
C ASP A 66 -1.48 -8.73 -15.45
N PRO A 67 -2.12 -9.06 -14.32
CA PRO A 67 -3.19 -10.04 -14.28
C PRO A 67 -4.40 -9.56 -15.07
N SER A 68 -4.97 -10.48 -15.85
CA SER A 68 -6.20 -10.24 -16.58
C SER A 68 -7.39 -11.01 -16.02
N LYS A 69 -7.13 -12.05 -15.21
CA LYS A 69 -8.14 -12.84 -14.51
C LYS A 69 -7.53 -13.48 -13.26
N GLY A 70 -8.41 -13.89 -12.35
CA GLY A 70 -8.03 -14.59 -11.13
C GLY A 70 -8.18 -13.75 -9.88
N ILE A 71 -7.77 -14.31 -8.78
CA ILE A 71 -7.93 -13.77 -7.43
C ILE A 71 -6.57 -13.78 -6.74
N LEU A 72 -6.27 -12.72 -6.01
CA LEU A 72 -5.17 -12.67 -5.06
C LEU A 72 -5.73 -12.32 -3.69
N ILE A 73 -5.50 -13.19 -2.71
CA ILE A 73 -5.78 -12.94 -1.30
C ILE A 73 -4.47 -12.91 -0.56
N VAL A 74 -4.22 -11.84 0.18
CA VAL A 74 -3.07 -11.70 1.04
C VAL A 74 -3.57 -11.39 2.45
N GLN A 75 -3.14 -12.19 3.40
CA GLN A 75 -3.35 -11.93 4.82
C GLN A 75 -2.01 -11.89 5.52
N GLY A 76 -1.83 -10.94 6.40
CA GLY A 76 -0.61 -10.78 7.17
C GLY A 76 -0.93 -10.34 8.58
N PHE A 77 -0.14 -10.80 9.51
CA PHE A 77 -0.13 -10.31 10.86
C PHE A 77 1.31 -10.08 11.30
N TYR A 78 1.51 -9.08 12.10
CA TYR A 78 2.76 -8.81 12.78
C TYR A 78 2.49 -8.17 14.13
N SER A 79 3.30 -8.49 15.09
CA SER A 79 3.19 -7.97 16.44
C SER A 79 4.48 -7.26 16.80
N HIS A 80 4.39 -6.11 17.43
CA HIS A 80 5.54 -5.49 18.05
C HIS A 80 5.48 -5.72 19.55
N VAL A 81 6.54 -6.28 20.07
CA VAL A 81 6.76 -6.46 21.51
C VAL A 81 7.98 -5.62 21.86
N GLU A 82 7.77 -4.60 22.67
CA GLU A 82 8.83 -3.71 23.12
C GLU A 82 9.63 -4.38 24.25
N PHE A 83 10.97 -4.27 24.22
CA PHE A 83 11.82 -4.92 25.20
C PHE A 83 11.82 -4.25 26.57
N ASP A 84 11.68 -2.94 26.60
CA ASP A 84 11.84 -2.12 27.79
C ASP A 84 10.49 -1.71 28.41
N SER A 85 9.40 -2.22 27.90
CA SER A 85 8.05 -1.95 28.39
C SER A 85 7.13 -3.16 28.22
N ASP A 86 6.03 -3.19 28.95
CA ASP A 86 4.98 -4.21 28.79
C ASP A 86 4.07 -3.94 27.58
N LYS A 87 4.44 -2.97 26.73
CA LYS A 87 3.62 -2.59 25.58
C LYS A 87 3.77 -3.61 24.45
N GLN A 88 2.64 -4.04 23.96
CA GLN A 88 2.55 -4.93 22.82
C GLN A 88 1.36 -4.55 21.93
N ASN A 89 1.55 -4.71 20.63
CA ASN A 89 0.48 -4.54 19.68
C ASN A 89 0.48 -5.67 18.65
N LEU A 90 -0.67 -5.89 18.04
CA LEU A 90 -0.86 -6.83 16.95
C LEU A 90 -1.53 -6.11 15.79
N TRP A 91 -0.93 -6.20 14.63
CA TRP A 91 -1.46 -5.70 13.37
C TRP A 91 -1.95 -6.85 12.50
N TRP A 92 -3.15 -6.71 11.98
CA TRP A 92 -3.72 -7.66 11.04
C TRP A 92 -4.09 -6.95 9.75
N SER A 93 -3.44 -7.36 8.67
CA SER A 93 -3.65 -6.85 7.33
C SER A 93 -4.33 -7.88 6.45
N GLN A 94 -5.23 -7.42 5.59
CA GLN A 94 -5.95 -8.24 4.61
C GLN A 94 -6.04 -7.48 3.30
N SER A 95 -5.84 -8.16 2.20
CA SER A 95 -6.04 -7.61 0.86
C SER A 95 -6.66 -8.67 -0.05
N TYR A 96 -7.69 -8.27 -0.76
CA TYR A 96 -8.47 -9.11 -1.68
C TYR A 96 -8.50 -8.43 -3.04
N SER A 97 -7.91 -9.04 -4.03
CA SER A 97 -7.89 -8.52 -5.41
C SER A 97 -8.57 -9.47 -6.36
N PHE A 98 -9.41 -8.93 -7.22
CA PHE A 98 -10.13 -9.65 -8.27
C PHE A 98 -9.79 -9.04 -9.61
N TYR A 99 -9.57 -9.90 -10.60
CA TYR A 99 -9.26 -9.50 -11.96
C TYR A 99 -10.21 -10.20 -12.92
N HIS A 100 -10.81 -9.43 -13.81
CA HIS A 100 -11.71 -9.94 -14.82
C HIS A 100 -11.48 -9.29 -16.17
N SER A 101 -11.23 -10.12 -17.19
CA SER A 101 -11.05 -9.66 -18.56
C SER A 101 -12.40 -9.41 -19.21
N LEU A 102 -12.72 -8.14 -19.45
CA LEU A 102 -13.94 -7.73 -20.14
C LEU A 102 -13.82 -7.94 -21.66
N VAL A 103 -12.63 -7.73 -22.21
CA VAL A 103 -12.32 -7.94 -23.63
C VAL A 103 -11.04 -8.76 -23.76
N LYS A 104 -11.15 -9.94 -24.38
CA LYS A 104 -10.07 -10.93 -24.54
C LYS A 104 -9.33 -10.85 -25.87
N ARG A 105 -9.18 -9.68 -26.46
CA ARG A 105 -8.45 -9.47 -27.73
C ARG A 105 -6.99 -9.07 -27.45
N LYS A 106 -6.20 -8.86 -28.54
CA LYS A 106 -4.82 -8.34 -28.42
C LYS A 106 -4.75 -7.05 -27.61
N ARG A 107 -5.75 -6.18 -27.72
CA ARG A 107 -5.97 -5.01 -26.84
C ARG A 107 -7.01 -5.37 -25.79
N LYS A 108 -6.58 -6.04 -24.73
CA LYS A 108 -7.45 -6.48 -23.64
C LYS A 108 -7.92 -5.31 -22.79
N LEU A 109 -9.16 -5.39 -22.33
CA LEU A 109 -9.70 -4.53 -21.28
C LEU A 109 -9.93 -5.38 -20.04
N THR A 110 -9.32 -5.01 -18.92
CA THR A 110 -9.40 -5.72 -17.65
C THR A 110 -9.99 -4.83 -16.59
N ALA A 111 -11.00 -5.32 -15.88
CA ALA A 111 -11.45 -4.73 -14.63
C ALA A 111 -10.67 -5.37 -13.48
N ALA A 112 -10.13 -4.54 -12.61
CA ALA A 112 -9.46 -4.93 -11.39
C ALA A 112 -10.16 -4.28 -10.20
N PHE A 113 -10.40 -5.04 -9.15
CA PHE A 113 -11.01 -4.59 -7.90
C PHE A 113 -10.16 -5.05 -6.73
N ASN A 114 -9.87 -4.17 -5.81
CA ASN A 114 -9.13 -4.48 -4.59
C ASN A 114 -9.84 -3.92 -3.37
N VAL A 115 -9.88 -4.70 -2.31
CA VAL A 115 -10.25 -4.27 -0.96
C VAL A 115 -9.10 -4.60 -0.04
N SER A 116 -8.60 -3.59 0.66
CA SER A 116 -7.56 -3.76 1.67
C SER A 116 -8.06 -3.25 3.02
N TYR A 117 -7.73 -3.99 4.06
CA TYR A 117 -8.10 -3.68 5.43
C TYR A 117 -6.90 -3.88 6.35
N LEU A 118 -6.68 -2.91 7.24
CA LEU A 118 -5.68 -3.00 8.30
C LEU A 118 -6.34 -2.65 9.63
N THR A 119 -6.03 -3.41 10.65
CA THR A 119 -6.48 -3.14 12.01
C THR A 119 -5.37 -3.46 13.01
N ALA A 120 -5.27 -2.64 14.04
CA ALA A 120 -4.36 -2.86 15.14
C ALA A 120 -5.13 -3.17 16.42
N PHE A 121 -4.51 -3.95 17.31
CA PHE A 121 -4.99 -4.32 18.62
C PHE A 121 -3.87 -4.09 19.62
N GLY A 122 -4.23 -3.81 20.90
CA GLY A 122 -3.27 -3.56 21.96
C GLY A 122 -2.81 -2.10 22.01
N ASP A 123 -1.62 -1.89 22.54
CA ASP A 123 -1.06 -0.56 22.80
C ASP A 123 -0.36 -0.05 21.52
N VAL A 124 -1.06 0.78 20.77
CA VAL A 124 -0.51 1.38 19.54
C VAL A 124 -0.05 2.80 19.82
N ASP A 125 1.26 2.97 19.92
CA ASP A 125 1.87 4.29 20.05
C ASP A 125 1.68 5.15 18.79
N GLU A 126 1.75 6.47 18.95
CA GLU A 126 1.59 7.43 17.85
C GLU A 126 2.64 7.28 16.75
N VAL A 127 3.80 6.72 17.07
CA VAL A 127 4.87 6.41 16.10
C VAL A 127 4.52 5.29 15.11
N TRP A 128 3.48 4.50 15.40
CA TRP A 128 3.00 3.38 14.57
C TRP A 128 1.74 3.71 13.76
N VAL A 129 1.26 4.93 13.85
CA VAL A 129 0.04 5.32 13.16
C VAL A 129 0.19 5.20 11.66
N SER A 130 -0.76 4.53 11.03
CA SER A 130 -0.87 4.43 9.57
C SER A 130 -1.46 5.70 8.98
N TRP A 131 -1.33 5.88 7.67
CA TRP A 131 -1.89 7.03 6.97
C TRP A 131 -2.49 6.64 5.63
N LEU A 132 -3.41 7.48 5.14
CA LEU A 132 -3.93 7.43 3.77
C LEU A 132 -3.33 8.56 2.92
N GLY A 133 -3.06 8.22 1.66
CA GLY A 133 -2.50 9.09 0.62
C GLY A 133 -1.30 8.47 -0.04
N GLY A 134 -1.07 8.81 -1.28
CA GLY A 134 -0.02 8.27 -2.12
C GLY A 134 -0.45 7.06 -2.95
N VAL A 135 0.46 6.59 -3.77
CA VAL A 135 0.20 5.56 -4.80
C VAL A 135 -0.21 4.19 -4.26
N LYS A 136 0.12 3.92 -3.00
CA LYS A 136 -0.17 2.61 -2.36
C LYS A 136 -1.49 2.57 -1.61
N THR A 137 -2.15 3.71 -1.39
CA THR A 137 -3.38 3.80 -0.62
C THR A 137 -4.48 4.51 -1.42
N VAL A 138 -4.66 5.81 -1.27
CA VAL A 138 -5.64 6.60 -2.01
C VAL A 138 -4.90 7.55 -2.93
N ARG A 139 -4.87 7.22 -4.23
CA ARG A 139 -4.24 8.05 -5.27
C ARG A 139 -4.97 9.38 -5.42
N GLY A 140 -4.26 10.41 -5.86
CA GLY A 140 -4.77 11.77 -5.90
C GLY A 140 -4.46 12.59 -4.64
N TRP A 141 -4.00 11.93 -3.57
CA TRP A 141 -3.52 12.56 -2.35
C TRP A 141 -2.01 12.37 -2.23
N SER A 142 -1.28 13.40 -1.81
CA SER A 142 0.15 13.29 -1.54
C SER A 142 0.41 12.36 -0.34
N ILE A 143 1.61 11.78 -0.28
CA ILE A 143 2.07 11.13 0.95
C ILE A 143 2.19 12.19 2.03
N PRO A 144 1.64 11.97 3.24
CA PRO A 144 1.84 12.90 4.34
C PRO A 144 3.33 13.00 4.67
N ASN A 145 3.84 14.21 4.82
CA ASN A 145 5.18 14.45 5.34
C ASN A 145 5.14 14.67 6.86
N SER A 146 6.29 14.71 7.52
CA SER A 146 6.39 14.87 8.97
C SER A 146 5.72 16.15 9.49
N THR A 147 5.70 17.21 8.69
CA THR A 147 5.05 18.48 9.07
C THR A 147 3.53 18.40 9.07
N ILE A 148 2.95 17.42 8.37
CA ILE A 148 1.50 17.20 8.32
C ILE A 148 0.98 16.61 9.64
N TYR A 149 1.80 15.84 10.37
CA TYR A 149 1.43 15.30 11.68
C TYR A 149 1.10 16.40 12.71
N THR A 150 1.73 17.55 12.60
CA THR A 150 1.52 18.68 13.51
C THR A 150 0.31 19.53 13.12
N ASN A 151 -0.25 19.32 11.92
CA ASN A 151 -1.40 20.08 11.45
C ASN A 151 -2.70 19.33 11.77
N VAL A 152 -3.50 19.89 12.67
CA VAL A 152 -4.81 19.36 13.08
C VAL A 152 -5.73 19.12 11.88
N ASP A 153 -5.62 19.95 10.83
CA ASP A 153 -6.44 19.86 9.62
C ASP A 153 -6.21 18.57 8.82
N ASN A 154 -5.08 17.88 9.05
CA ASN A 154 -4.73 16.61 8.40
C ASN A 154 -4.85 15.39 9.32
N ALA A 155 -5.28 15.54 10.55
CA ALA A 155 -5.42 14.44 11.52
C ALA A 155 -6.32 13.31 11.01
N TYR A 156 -7.29 13.61 10.18
CA TYR A 156 -8.21 12.66 9.53
C TYR A 156 -7.53 11.66 8.60
N ARG A 157 -6.26 11.85 8.28
CA ARG A 157 -5.49 10.97 7.38
C ARG A 157 -4.72 9.88 8.12
N PHE A 158 -4.77 9.90 9.45
CA PHE A 158 -3.97 9.03 10.31
C PHE A 158 -4.85 8.19 11.22
N GLY A 159 -4.47 6.95 11.41
CA GLY A 159 -5.20 6.04 12.28
C GLY A 159 -4.56 4.65 12.36
N ASN A 160 -5.12 3.83 13.25
CA ASN A 160 -4.66 2.47 13.50
C ASN A 160 -5.51 1.42 12.77
N HIS A 161 -6.59 1.89 12.13
CA HIS A 161 -7.50 1.06 11.36
C HIS A 161 -7.80 1.77 10.06
N PHE A 162 -7.66 1.07 8.95
CA PHE A 162 -8.10 1.60 7.66
C PHE A 162 -8.74 0.53 6.80
N ALA A 163 -9.61 0.98 5.90
CA ALA A 163 -10.17 0.21 4.81
C ALA A 163 -10.01 1.00 3.50
N ILE A 164 -9.54 0.34 2.46
CA ILE A 164 -9.36 0.94 1.14
C ILE A 164 -10.08 0.06 0.12
N ILE A 165 -10.84 0.70 -0.75
CA ILE A 165 -11.47 0.09 -1.91
C ILE A 165 -10.88 0.75 -3.14
N SER A 166 -10.32 -0.03 -4.04
CA SER A 166 -9.73 0.45 -5.29
C SER A 166 -10.32 -0.30 -6.48
N THR A 167 -10.74 0.44 -7.48
CA THR A 167 -11.25 -0.11 -8.74
C THR A 167 -10.46 0.47 -9.89
N GLU A 168 -10.02 -0.38 -10.81
CA GLU A 168 -9.29 0.01 -12.01
C GLU A 168 -9.87 -0.61 -13.26
N LEU A 169 -9.92 0.16 -14.33
CA LEU A 169 -10.07 -0.30 -15.69
C LEU A 169 -8.73 -0.17 -16.41
N ARG A 170 -8.18 -1.29 -16.88
CA ARG A 170 -6.87 -1.37 -17.54
C ARG A 170 -7.06 -1.72 -19.00
N GLN A 171 -6.68 -0.80 -19.90
CA GLN A 171 -6.73 -0.99 -21.34
C GLN A 171 -5.34 -1.16 -21.90
N THR A 172 -5.06 -2.30 -22.53
CA THR A 172 -3.82 -2.48 -23.29
C THR A 172 -3.86 -1.61 -24.56
N ILE A 173 -2.94 -0.65 -24.67
CA ILE A 173 -2.77 0.22 -25.84
C ILE A 173 -1.82 -0.45 -26.82
N ILE A 174 -0.63 -0.80 -26.32
CA ILE A 174 0.39 -1.53 -27.09
C ILE A 174 0.55 -2.90 -26.42
N PRO A 175 0.19 -4.00 -27.11
CA PRO A 175 0.40 -5.33 -26.57
C PRO A 175 1.87 -5.57 -26.25
N THR A 176 2.14 -6.24 -25.15
CA THR A 176 3.50 -6.61 -24.78
C THR A 176 4.13 -7.47 -25.87
N SER A 177 5.22 -7.00 -26.42
CA SER A 177 6.03 -7.71 -27.41
C SER A 177 7.47 -7.81 -26.94
N VAL A 178 8.11 -8.92 -27.28
CA VAL A 178 9.52 -9.17 -26.92
C VAL A 178 10.38 -8.73 -28.10
N PHE A 179 11.26 -7.76 -27.86
CA PHE A 179 12.30 -7.38 -28.79
C PHE A 179 13.62 -7.98 -28.35
N THR A 180 14.37 -8.55 -29.30
CA THR A 180 15.73 -9.01 -29.06
C THR A 180 16.66 -7.91 -29.55
N THR A 181 17.48 -7.34 -28.69
CA THR A 181 18.53 -6.40 -29.09
C THR A 181 19.80 -7.18 -29.40
N ASP A 182 20.35 -7.02 -30.60
CA ASP A 182 21.53 -7.74 -31.09
C ASP A 182 22.80 -7.48 -30.25
N LEU A 183 22.86 -6.35 -29.55
CA LEU A 183 24.06 -5.94 -28.80
C LEU A 183 24.41 -6.84 -27.59
N PHE A 184 23.42 -7.49 -26.96
CA PHE A 184 23.63 -8.37 -25.80
C PHE A 184 22.70 -9.58 -25.77
N ASN A 185 22.01 -9.88 -26.86
CA ASN A 185 20.98 -10.93 -26.93
C ASN A 185 19.90 -10.80 -25.83
N TRP A 186 19.62 -9.57 -25.38
CA TRP A 186 18.66 -9.29 -24.34
C TRP A 186 17.25 -9.24 -24.89
N LYS A 187 16.41 -10.11 -24.35
CA LYS A 187 14.96 -10.06 -24.64
C LYS A 187 14.32 -8.99 -23.76
N GLN A 188 13.85 -7.93 -24.37
CA GLN A 188 13.17 -6.86 -23.67
C GLN A 188 11.67 -6.90 -23.99
N GLU A 189 10.86 -6.81 -22.94
CA GLU A 189 9.40 -6.73 -23.07
C GLU A 189 8.99 -5.26 -23.12
N TYR A 190 8.33 -4.87 -24.18
CA TYR A 190 7.75 -3.53 -24.34
C TYR A 190 6.24 -3.65 -24.44
N GLY A 191 5.55 -2.77 -23.80
CA GLY A 191 4.10 -2.67 -23.84
C GLY A 191 3.64 -1.36 -23.24
N LEU A 192 2.39 -1.02 -23.44
CA LEU A 192 1.77 0.16 -22.84
C LEU A 192 0.33 -0.18 -22.50
N SER A 193 -0.05 0.06 -21.27
CA SER A 193 -1.44 0.01 -20.83
C SER A 193 -1.84 1.34 -20.23
N ALA A 194 -3.04 1.83 -20.55
CA ALA A 194 -3.67 2.93 -19.86
C ALA A 194 -4.57 2.38 -18.75
N ILE A 195 -4.67 3.11 -17.67
CA ILE A 195 -5.59 2.81 -16.57
C ILE A 195 -6.47 4.01 -16.25
N ALA A 196 -7.70 3.73 -15.83
CA ALA A 196 -8.54 4.67 -15.10
C ALA A 196 -8.83 4.06 -13.74
N PHE A 197 -8.84 4.85 -12.67
CA PHE A 197 -9.02 4.34 -11.33
C PHE A 197 -9.92 5.22 -10.45
N VAL A 198 -10.52 4.57 -9.47
CA VAL A 198 -11.22 5.19 -8.35
C VAL A 198 -10.77 4.48 -7.08
N ASP A 199 -10.32 5.26 -6.12
CA ASP A 199 -9.92 4.79 -4.80
C ASP A 199 -10.80 5.45 -3.73
N VAL A 200 -11.21 4.68 -2.72
CA VAL A 200 -11.95 5.19 -1.56
C VAL A 200 -11.28 4.62 -0.31
N GLY A 201 -10.91 5.48 0.62
CA GLY A 201 -10.23 5.11 1.84
C GLY A 201 -10.92 5.66 3.09
N PHE A 202 -11.07 4.81 4.08
CA PHE A 202 -11.53 5.12 5.43
C PHE A 202 -10.37 4.88 6.38
N ILE A 203 -10.19 5.75 7.35
CA ILE A 203 -9.17 5.60 8.38
C ILE A 203 -9.65 6.22 9.70
N ASN A 204 -9.37 5.55 10.81
CA ASN A 204 -9.67 6.07 12.13
C ASN A 204 -8.74 5.45 13.18
N ARG A 205 -8.56 6.12 14.31
CA ARG A 205 -7.84 5.58 15.47
C ARG A 205 -8.68 4.57 16.25
N GLU A 206 -10.00 4.67 16.18
CA GLU A 206 -10.94 3.77 16.82
C GLU A 206 -11.64 2.88 15.79
N ARG A 207 -11.50 1.56 15.92
CA ARG A 207 -12.12 0.60 14.99
C ARG A 207 -13.63 0.78 14.82
N LYS A 208 -14.34 1.10 15.91
CA LYS A 208 -15.79 1.29 15.90
C LYS A 208 -16.22 2.51 15.08
N LYS A 209 -15.34 3.49 14.91
CA LYS A 209 -15.58 4.74 14.18
C LYS A 209 -15.02 4.71 12.75
N LEU A 210 -14.44 3.61 12.31
CA LEU A 210 -13.77 3.51 11.01
C LEU A 210 -14.64 4.01 9.84
N PHE A 211 -15.91 3.64 9.82
CA PHE A 211 -16.87 4.03 8.77
C PHE A 211 -17.80 5.18 9.21
N GLY A 212 -17.57 5.77 10.38
CA GLY A 212 -18.36 6.88 10.90
C GLY A 212 -17.96 8.26 10.38
N GLU A 213 -16.76 8.34 9.79
CA GLU A 213 -16.25 9.57 9.19
C GLU A 213 -16.30 9.51 7.67
N LEU A 214 -16.23 10.70 7.06
CA LEU A 214 -16.23 10.84 5.60
C LEU A 214 -14.96 10.23 5.01
N PRO A 215 -15.09 9.39 3.96
CA PRO A 215 -13.95 8.80 3.31
C PRO A 215 -13.10 9.82 2.55
N MET A 216 -11.85 9.47 2.36
CA MET A 216 -11.00 10.07 1.33
C MET A 216 -11.26 9.35 0.02
N ALA A 217 -11.52 10.10 -1.04
CA ALA A 217 -11.69 9.55 -2.37
C ALA A 217 -10.58 10.05 -3.30
N GLY A 218 -10.26 9.25 -4.29
CA GLY A 218 -9.33 9.60 -5.36
C GLY A 218 -9.82 9.06 -6.70
N ILE A 219 -9.72 9.85 -7.74
CA ILE A 219 -10.05 9.46 -9.10
C ILE A 219 -8.92 9.90 -10.02
N GLY A 220 -8.64 9.12 -11.05
CA GLY A 220 -7.60 9.49 -11.98
C GLY A 220 -7.37 8.48 -13.08
N PHE A 221 -6.28 8.71 -13.78
CA PHE A 221 -5.81 7.86 -14.86
C PHE A 221 -4.28 7.72 -14.80
N GLY A 222 -3.76 6.74 -15.51
CA GLY A 222 -2.33 6.53 -15.55
C GLY A 222 -1.91 5.59 -16.67
N PHE A 223 -0.62 5.33 -16.72
CA PHE A 223 0.01 4.44 -17.68
C PHE A 223 0.86 3.39 -16.97
N ARG A 224 0.92 2.21 -17.57
CA ARG A 224 1.76 1.10 -17.11
C ARG A 224 2.66 0.68 -18.24
N ILE A 225 3.96 0.70 -18.00
CA ILE A 225 5.01 0.35 -18.96
C ILE A 225 5.80 -0.80 -18.35
N PRO A 226 5.76 -2.01 -18.95
CA PRO A 226 6.66 -3.09 -18.54
C PRO A 226 8.11 -2.63 -18.73
N ALA A 227 8.90 -2.75 -17.67
CA ALA A 227 10.33 -2.44 -17.71
C ALA A 227 11.10 -3.74 -17.43
N PRO A 228 11.99 -4.16 -18.35
CA PRO A 228 12.82 -5.33 -18.17
C PRO A 228 13.62 -5.21 -16.86
N MET A 229 13.75 -6.31 -16.12
CA MET A 229 14.48 -6.44 -14.85
C MET A 229 13.89 -5.64 -13.67
N ILE A 230 13.27 -4.49 -13.89
CA ILE A 230 12.74 -3.60 -12.82
C ILE A 230 11.29 -3.95 -12.48
N GLY A 231 10.51 -4.44 -13.46
CA GLY A 231 9.08 -4.75 -13.27
C GLY A 231 8.18 -3.86 -14.12
N THR A 232 7.15 -3.27 -13.55
CA THR A 232 6.25 -2.36 -14.26
C THR A 232 6.37 -0.95 -13.71
N ILE A 233 6.71 0.00 -14.57
CA ILE A 233 6.72 1.42 -14.20
C ILE A 233 5.29 1.95 -14.35
N GLY A 234 4.80 2.61 -13.31
CA GLY A 234 3.48 3.24 -13.26
C GLY A 234 3.61 4.75 -13.16
N LEU A 235 2.82 5.45 -13.98
CA LEU A 235 2.66 6.90 -13.90
C LEU A 235 1.19 7.18 -13.71
N ASP A 236 0.82 7.71 -12.54
CA ASP A 236 -0.57 8.02 -12.19
C ASP A 236 -0.75 9.52 -12.00
N TYR A 237 -1.83 10.02 -12.56
CA TYR A 237 -2.33 11.38 -12.31
C TYR A 237 -3.74 11.28 -11.72
N GLY A 238 -3.93 11.87 -10.54
CA GLY A 238 -5.19 11.75 -9.83
C GLY A 238 -5.54 12.99 -9.03
N TRP A 239 -6.82 13.12 -8.77
CA TRP A 239 -7.42 14.15 -7.92
C TRP A 239 -7.99 13.51 -6.67
N GLY A 240 -7.63 14.06 -5.51
CA GLY A 240 -8.20 13.69 -4.24
C GLY A 240 -9.43 14.52 -3.92
N TYR A 241 -10.43 13.91 -3.33
CA TYR A 241 -11.65 14.54 -2.87
C TYR A 241 -12.03 14.06 -1.47
N ARG A 242 -12.37 15.01 -0.60
CA ARG A 242 -13.04 14.76 0.68
C ARG A 242 -14.07 15.84 0.91
N SER A 243 -15.29 15.45 1.20
CA SER A 243 -16.30 16.40 1.65
C SER A 243 -16.03 16.69 3.13
N SER A 244 -15.80 17.93 3.50
CA SER A 244 -15.87 18.38 4.88
C SER A 244 -17.12 19.23 5.02
N SER A 245 -18.04 18.86 5.90
CA SER A 245 -19.22 19.65 6.36
C SER A 245 -19.64 20.82 5.44
N GLY A 246 -19.87 20.53 4.15
CA GLY A 246 -20.43 21.49 3.19
C GLY A 246 -19.48 22.08 2.14
N TYR A 247 -18.17 21.85 2.22
CA TYR A 247 -17.23 22.32 1.20
C TYR A 247 -16.30 21.19 0.70
N PRO A 248 -16.18 21.00 -0.64
CA PRO A 248 -15.24 20.06 -1.19
C PRO A 248 -13.80 20.56 -1.00
N VAL A 249 -12.96 19.76 -0.37
CA VAL A 249 -11.51 19.99 -0.36
C VAL A 249 -10.90 19.24 -1.53
N LEU A 250 -10.46 19.96 -2.55
CA LEU A 250 -9.73 19.39 -3.69
C LEU A 250 -8.25 19.27 -3.34
N GLY A 251 -7.77 18.06 -3.15
CA GLY A 251 -6.35 17.77 -3.03
C GLY A 251 -5.76 17.46 -4.41
N ALA A 252 -4.94 18.34 -4.95
CA ALA A 252 -4.18 18.05 -6.17
C ALA A 252 -2.85 17.40 -5.77
N GLY A 253 -2.73 16.09 -5.95
CA GLY A 253 -1.50 15.34 -5.75
C GLY A 253 -0.97 14.81 -7.06
N LYS A 254 0.18 15.32 -7.52
CA LYS A 254 0.97 14.64 -8.55
C LYS A 254 1.79 13.54 -7.86
N SER A 255 1.42 12.28 -8.05
CA SER A 255 2.26 11.17 -7.64
C SER A 255 3.17 10.78 -8.79
N ARG A 256 4.47 10.99 -8.62
CA ARG A 256 5.50 10.42 -9.50
C ARG A 256 6.07 9.21 -8.77
N CYS A 257 6.07 8.07 -9.42
CA CYS A 257 6.88 6.90 -9.06
C CYS A 257 8.20 6.95 -9.82
#